data_09bd9d0dea5d75753c4d6d6ce88d7a7c
#
_entry.id   09bd9d0dea5d75753c4d6d6ce88d7a7c
#
_cell.length_a   1.000
_cell.length_b   1.000
_cell.length_c   1.000
_cell.angle_alpha   90.00
_cell.angle_beta   90.00
_cell.angle_gamma   90.00
#
_symmetry.space_group_name_H-M   'P 1'
#
loop_
_entity.id
_entity.type
_entity.pdbx_description
1 polymer ?
#
loop_
_entity_poly.entity_id
_entity_poly.type
_entity_poly.pdbx_seq_one_letter_code
_entity_poly.pdbx_strand_id
1 'polypeptide(L)'
;MNIIFVIIVLSAFFFAGWHQIFFIPVKGGPSPMEVLSKAMIESATGAVELAIGLVGVMALFLGLMKVAEAGGLLTILARLIRPLMVRLFPDVPADHPAMGAMILNLAANMLGLGNAATPFGIRAMQELDKLNPQHGTATNSMALFLAINTSSVTLLPTGVIALRAAAGASDPAAILPTTLFATIGSTTVAVIAAKLYQRLSPLTVDDGADIQQAPSNSNDEVKMPLKDAAQGYPLWVSLAALTAMVALIPVAVFYGRSVSPWIIPSLMVGFLGFGLVRRVRVYEVFVEGAKDGFRVAIRIIPYLVAILVAVDMLRASGFMDSMVGALGGITGSFGLPAEALPMALMRPLSGSGAYGILASIINDPAIGPDSYTGYLVSTLQGSTETT
;
A
#
# COMPACT_ATOMS: atom_id res chain seq x y z
N MET A 1 2.51 8.63 -14.25
CA MET A 1 3.86 8.76 -13.65
C MET A 1 4.81 9.61 -14.45
N ASN A 2 5.05 9.33 -15.74
CA ASN A 2 6.06 10.06 -16.55
C ASN A 2 5.89 11.58 -16.51
N ILE A 3 4.67 12.08 -16.72
CA ILE A 3 4.38 13.53 -16.73
C ILE A 3 4.68 14.17 -15.37
N ILE A 4 4.27 13.52 -14.26
CA ILE A 4 4.45 14.05 -12.91
C ILE A 4 5.94 14.11 -12.56
N PHE A 5 6.68 13.03 -12.83
CA PHE A 5 8.13 12.98 -12.62
C PHE A 5 8.84 14.10 -13.39
N VAL A 6 8.50 14.26 -14.68
CA VAL A 6 9.08 15.34 -15.52
C VAL A 6 8.71 16.73 -14.99
N ILE A 7 7.45 16.94 -14.59
CA ILE A 7 7.02 18.23 -14.00
C ILE A 7 7.83 18.56 -12.74
N ILE A 8 8.02 17.60 -11.82
CA ILE A 8 8.79 17.80 -10.59
C ILE A 8 10.23 18.21 -10.93
N VAL A 9 10.90 17.45 -11.80
CA VAL A 9 12.29 17.71 -12.19
C VAL A 9 12.44 19.04 -12.92
N LEU A 10 11.54 19.35 -13.86
CA LEU A 10 11.56 20.62 -14.59
C LEU A 10 11.26 21.81 -13.67
N SER A 11 10.29 21.69 -12.77
CA SER A 11 9.98 22.74 -11.81
C SER A 11 11.19 23.05 -10.93
N ALA A 12 11.87 22.02 -10.41
CA ALA A 12 13.09 22.17 -9.64
C ALA A 12 14.20 22.87 -10.43
N PHE A 13 14.42 22.41 -11.67
CA PHE A 13 15.44 22.99 -12.56
C PHE A 13 15.16 24.46 -12.89
N PHE A 14 13.94 24.78 -13.31
CA PHE A 14 13.60 26.15 -13.66
C PHE A 14 13.63 27.08 -12.46
N PHE A 15 13.20 26.61 -11.29
CA PHE A 15 13.23 27.42 -10.07
C PHE A 15 14.67 27.69 -9.59
N ALA A 16 15.52 26.67 -9.57
CA ALA A 16 16.94 26.83 -9.29
C ALA A 16 17.63 27.71 -10.36
N GLY A 17 17.27 27.57 -11.65
CA GLY A 17 17.76 28.39 -12.73
C GLY A 17 17.38 29.86 -12.60
N TRP A 18 16.15 30.13 -12.19
CA TRP A 18 15.72 31.51 -11.90
C TRP A 18 16.56 32.11 -10.77
N HIS A 19 16.77 31.40 -9.67
CA HIS A 19 17.63 31.86 -8.58
C HIS A 19 19.10 32.01 -9.00
N GLN A 20 19.57 31.15 -9.94
CA GLN A 20 20.94 31.25 -10.47
C GLN A 20 21.18 32.55 -11.26
N ILE A 21 20.19 33.03 -12.02
CA ILE A 21 20.31 34.27 -12.82
C ILE A 21 20.52 35.49 -11.92
N PHE A 22 19.89 35.52 -10.77
CA PHE A 22 19.99 36.62 -9.80
C PHE A 22 21.01 36.36 -8.68
N PHE A 23 21.77 35.28 -8.79
CA PHE A 23 22.73 34.87 -7.78
C PHE A 23 23.94 35.81 -7.76
N ILE A 24 24.17 36.44 -6.62
CA ILE A 24 25.37 37.24 -6.36
C ILE A 24 26.33 36.36 -5.54
N PRO A 25 27.51 35.99 -6.10
CA PRO A 25 28.45 35.13 -5.37
C PRO A 25 28.88 35.76 -4.05
N VAL A 26 28.51 35.16 -2.93
CA VAL A 26 29.09 35.44 -1.63
C VAL A 26 30.37 34.59 -1.51
N LYS A 27 31.48 35.16 -1.04
CA LYS A 27 32.77 34.44 -0.96
C LYS A 27 32.60 33.06 -0.29
N GLY A 28 32.75 31.99 -1.07
CA GLY A 28 32.77 30.60 -0.62
C GLY A 28 31.40 29.91 -0.49
N GLY A 29 30.28 30.54 -0.88
CA GLY A 29 28.98 29.91 -0.90
C GLY A 29 28.72 29.19 -2.25
N PRO A 30 28.11 27.99 -2.26
CA PRO A 30 27.74 27.29 -3.47
C PRO A 30 26.63 28.03 -4.23
N SER A 31 26.65 27.97 -5.56
CA SER A 31 25.59 28.52 -6.38
C SER A 31 24.33 27.61 -6.36
N PRO A 32 23.12 28.13 -6.66
CA PRO A 32 21.90 27.32 -6.69
C PRO A 32 22.01 26.08 -7.58
N MET A 33 22.67 26.16 -8.73
CA MET A 33 22.88 25.00 -9.60
C MET A 33 23.91 24.01 -9.04
N GLU A 34 24.92 24.45 -8.31
CA GLU A 34 25.84 23.56 -7.61
C GLU A 34 25.13 22.81 -6.47
N VAL A 35 24.27 23.50 -5.71
CA VAL A 35 23.43 22.88 -4.67
C VAL A 35 22.52 21.83 -5.31
N LEU A 36 21.87 22.15 -6.43
CA LEU A 36 21.01 21.22 -7.15
C LEU A 36 21.77 19.98 -7.61
N SER A 37 22.93 20.17 -8.24
CA SER A 37 23.77 19.05 -8.76
C SER A 37 24.27 18.17 -7.61
N LYS A 38 24.67 18.76 -6.49
CA LYS A 38 25.11 18.02 -5.31
C LYS A 38 23.98 17.21 -4.71
N ALA A 39 22.79 17.82 -4.55
CA ALA A 39 21.60 17.13 -4.06
C ALA A 39 21.24 15.92 -4.91
N MET A 40 21.30 16.02 -6.24
CA MET A 40 21.03 14.89 -7.16
C MET A 40 21.94 13.68 -6.89
N ILE A 41 23.25 13.93 -6.74
CA ILE A 41 24.24 12.86 -6.55
C ILE A 41 24.12 12.25 -5.16
N GLU A 42 23.97 13.08 -4.12
CA GLU A 42 23.80 12.64 -2.74
C GLU A 42 22.52 11.82 -2.58
N SER A 43 21.41 12.28 -3.15
CA SER A 43 20.14 11.54 -3.13
C SER A 43 20.20 10.21 -3.84
N ALA A 44 20.89 10.15 -4.98
CA ALA A 44 21.07 8.87 -5.70
C ALA A 44 21.86 7.85 -4.85
N THR A 45 22.91 8.31 -4.17
CA THR A 45 23.69 7.45 -3.26
C THR A 45 22.86 7.04 -2.04
N GLY A 46 22.20 8.00 -1.38
CA GLY A 46 21.36 7.76 -0.21
C GLY A 46 20.18 6.82 -0.50
N ALA A 47 19.63 6.85 -1.73
CA ALA A 47 18.57 5.93 -2.14
C ALA A 47 19.03 4.46 -2.12
N VAL A 48 20.26 4.20 -2.54
CA VAL A 48 20.84 2.85 -2.52
C VAL A 48 21.14 2.41 -1.08
N GLU A 49 21.74 3.29 -0.27
CA GLU A 49 22.02 3.02 1.14
C GLU A 49 20.73 2.70 1.92
N LEU A 50 19.67 3.48 1.69
CA LEU A 50 18.35 3.25 2.28
C LEU A 50 17.80 1.88 1.86
N ALA A 51 17.86 1.53 0.58
CA ALA A 51 17.36 0.25 0.09
C ALA A 51 18.11 -0.94 0.72
N ILE A 52 19.44 -0.82 0.88
CA ILE A 52 20.24 -1.83 1.57
C ILE A 52 19.83 -1.94 3.03
N GLY A 53 19.60 -0.83 3.72
CA GLY A 53 19.09 -0.82 5.09
C GLY A 53 17.73 -1.51 5.26
N LEU A 54 16.88 -1.47 4.22
CA LEU A 54 15.58 -2.13 4.21
C LEU A 54 15.64 -3.66 4.06
N VAL A 55 16.72 -4.20 3.46
CA VAL A 55 16.83 -5.63 3.14
C VAL A 55 16.55 -6.53 4.34
N GLY A 56 17.20 -6.26 5.48
CA GLY A 56 17.05 -7.10 6.68
C GLY A 56 15.64 -7.11 7.24
N VAL A 57 15.02 -5.95 7.34
CA VAL A 57 13.66 -5.81 7.90
C VAL A 57 12.62 -6.39 6.93
N MET A 58 12.77 -6.16 5.64
CA MET A 58 11.88 -6.76 4.62
C MET A 58 12.01 -8.29 4.60
N ALA A 59 13.24 -8.81 4.68
CA ALA A 59 13.47 -10.25 4.76
C ALA A 59 12.82 -10.86 6.01
N LEU A 60 12.92 -10.20 7.17
CA LEU A 60 12.28 -10.62 8.40
C LEU A 60 10.76 -10.71 8.23
N PHE A 61 10.10 -9.62 7.81
CA PHE A 61 8.64 -9.60 7.72
C PHE A 61 8.10 -10.51 6.62
N LEU A 62 8.72 -10.55 5.42
CA LEU A 62 8.29 -11.45 4.36
C LEU A 62 8.55 -12.92 4.71
N GLY A 63 9.64 -13.21 5.43
CA GLY A 63 9.89 -14.55 5.99
C GLY A 63 8.79 -14.99 6.95
N LEU A 64 8.40 -14.15 7.91
CA LEU A 64 7.32 -14.42 8.84
C LEU A 64 5.98 -14.60 8.12
N MET A 65 5.67 -13.71 7.18
CA MET A 65 4.44 -13.79 6.38
C MET A 65 4.37 -15.07 5.55
N LYS A 66 5.50 -15.54 4.99
CA LYS A 66 5.56 -16.79 4.24
C LYS A 66 5.27 -18.01 5.11
N VAL A 67 5.73 -18.01 6.36
CA VAL A 67 5.40 -19.05 7.34
C VAL A 67 3.89 -19.04 7.65
N ALA A 68 3.30 -17.86 7.86
CA ALA A 68 1.87 -17.72 8.10
C ALA A 68 1.02 -18.17 6.89
N GLU A 69 1.44 -17.82 5.68
CA GLU A 69 0.84 -18.26 4.41
C GLU A 69 0.88 -19.78 4.28
N ALA A 70 2.06 -20.39 4.44
CA ALA A 70 2.23 -21.84 4.38
C ALA A 70 1.45 -22.58 5.48
N GLY A 71 1.24 -21.96 6.64
CA GLY A 71 0.37 -22.45 7.71
C GLY A 71 -1.12 -22.37 7.39
N GLY A 72 -1.52 -21.69 6.29
CA GLY A 72 -2.90 -21.55 5.85
C GLY A 72 -3.64 -20.34 6.41
N LEU A 73 -2.93 -19.33 6.89
CA LEU A 73 -3.55 -18.10 7.41
C LEU A 73 -4.39 -17.39 6.34
N LEU A 74 -3.91 -17.41 5.08
CA LEU A 74 -4.67 -16.89 3.94
C LEU A 74 -6.03 -17.58 3.79
N THR A 75 -6.07 -18.90 3.92
CA THR A 75 -7.31 -19.69 3.85
C THR A 75 -8.26 -19.36 5.02
N ILE A 76 -7.73 -19.17 6.23
CA ILE A 76 -8.53 -18.79 7.40
C ILE A 76 -9.19 -17.43 7.17
N LEU A 77 -8.43 -16.42 6.72
CA LEU A 77 -8.97 -15.11 6.39
C LEU A 77 -9.98 -15.17 5.24
N ALA A 78 -9.68 -15.95 4.20
CA ALA A 78 -10.61 -16.15 3.10
C ALA A 78 -11.96 -16.71 3.57
N ARG A 79 -11.96 -17.71 4.44
CA ARG A 79 -13.19 -18.28 5.05
C ARG A 79 -13.91 -17.25 5.94
N LEU A 80 -13.16 -16.37 6.60
CA LEU A 80 -13.72 -15.35 7.47
C LEU A 80 -14.45 -14.25 6.70
N ILE A 81 -13.89 -13.79 5.58
CA ILE A 81 -14.47 -12.71 4.78
C ILE A 81 -15.56 -13.20 3.81
N ARG A 82 -15.58 -14.49 3.47
CA ARG A 82 -16.53 -15.06 2.48
C ARG A 82 -18.01 -14.69 2.76
N PRO A 83 -18.57 -14.82 3.96
CA PRO A 83 -19.97 -14.51 4.21
C PRO A 83 -20.33 -13.03 3.93
N LEU A 84 -19.35 -12.13 4.11
CA LEU A 84 -19.50 -10.72 3.79
C LEU A 84 -19.44 -10.51 2.27
N MET A 85 -18.50 -11.16 1.59
CA MET A 85 -18.32 -11.05 0.15
C MET A 85 -19.54 -11.53 -0.62
N VAL A 86 -20.11 -12.67 -0.26
CA VAL A 86 -21.33 -13.19 -0.89
C VAL A 86 -22.51 -12.21 -0.77
N ARG A 87 -22.61 -11.47 0.35
CA ARG A 87 -23.66 -10.45 0.52
C ARG A 87 -23.37 -9.15 -0.21
N LEU A 88 -22.08 -8.81 -0.32
CA LEU A 88 -21.65 -7.57 -0.96
C LEU A 88 -21.75 -7.66 -2.49
N PHE A 89 -21.57 -8.87 -3.04
CA PHE A 89 -21.58 -9.18 -4.48
C PHE A 89 -22.72 -10.15 -4.83
N PRO A 90 -23.99 -9.72 -4.72
CA PRO A 90 -25.14 -10.61 -4.98
C PRO A 90 -25.21 -11.11 -6.44
N ASP A 91 -24.65 -10.32 -7.38
CA ASP A 91 -24.65 -10.67 -8.82
C ASP A 91 -23.61 -11.75 -9.18
N VAL A 92 -22.71 -12.11 -8.24
CA VAL A 92 -21.70 -13.13 -8.43
C VAL A 92 -22.10 -14.40 -7.69
N PRO A 93 -22.34 -15.53 -8.38
CA PRO A 93 -22.70 -16.78 -7.70
C PRO A 93 -21.65 -17.19 -6.67
N ALA A 94 -22.11 -17.63 -5.50
CA ALA A 94 -21.23 -17.93 -4.36
C ALA A 94 -20.16 -18.99 -4.67
N ASP A 95 -20.47 -19.93 -5.58
CA ASP A 95 -19.57 -21.03 -5.96
C ASP A 95 -18.82 -20.76 -7.27
N HIS A 96 -19.00 -19.56 -7.87
CA HIS A 96 -18.27 -19.18 -9.07
C HIS A 96 -16.79 -18.92 -8.77
N PRO A 97 -15.85 -19.29 -9.68
CA PRO A 97 -14.42 -19.04 -9.49
C PRO A 97 -14.05 -17.58 -9.20
N ALA A 98 -14.82 -16.61 -9.75
CA ALA A 98 -14.65 -15.19 -9.46
C ALA A 98 -14.73 -14.89 -7.96
N MET A 99 -15.73 -15.44 -7.27
CA MET A 99 -15.91 -15.23 -5.83
C MET A 99 -14.70 -15.72 -5.04
N GLY A 100 -14.18 -16.90 -5.36
CA GLY A 100 -12.99 -17.45 -4.72
C GLY A 100 -11.75 -16.59 -4.96
N ALA A 101 -11.53 -16.15 -6.20
CA ALA A 101 -10.40 -15.31 -6.57
C ALA A 101 -10.46 -13.92 -5.90
N MET A 102 -11.63 -13.28 -5.87
CA MET A 102 -11.85 -12.00 -5.14
C MET A 102 -11.54 -12.15 -3.65
N ILE A 103 -12.03 -13.20 -3.00
CA ILE A 103 -11.81 -13.48 -1.58
C ILE A 103 -10.31 -13.67 -1.28
N LEU A 104 -9.60 -14.45 -2.10
CA LEU A 104 -8.16 -14.67 -1.93
C LEU A 104 -7.35 -13.40 -2.16
N ASN A 105 -7.72 -12.59 -3.14
CA ASN A 105 -7.10 -11.29 -3.38
C ASN A 105 -7.24 -10.37 -2.15
N LEU A 106 -8.46 -10.22 -1.61
CA LEU A 106 -8.69 -9.37 -0.45
C LEU A 106 -7.99 -9.91 0.81
N ALA A 107 -8.00 -11.23 1.02
CA ALA A 107 -7.28 -11.85 2.13
C ALA A 107 -5.76 -11.62 2.04
N ALA A 108 -5.19 -11.68 0.83
CA ALA A 108 -3.78 -11.40 0.60
C ALA A 108 -3.44 -9.91 0.87
N ASN A 109 -4.29 -8.99 0.41
CA ASN A 109 -4.14 -7.56 0.69
C ASN A 109 -4.24 -7.25 2.20
N MET A 110 -5.19 -7.86 2.91
CA MET A 110 -5.28 -7.71 4.36
C MET A 110 -4.01 -8.12 5.10
N LEU A 111 -3.32 -9.13 4.61
CA LEU A 111 -2.03 -9.57 5.15
C LEU A 111 -0.84 -8.73 4.67
N GLY A 112 -1.04 -7.77 3.77
CA GLY A 112 0.06 -7.00 3.18
C GLY A 112 0.90 -7.80 2.18
N LEU A 113 0.35 -8.88 1.60
CA LEU A 113 0.98 -9.75 0.61
C LEU A 113 0.71 -9.23 -0.82
N GLY A 114 1.06 -7.98 -1.13
CA GLY A 114 0.76 -7.35 -2.42
C GLY A 114 1.20 -8.15 -3.65
N ASN A 115 2.37 -8.81 -3.58
CA ASN A 115 2.85 -9.66 -4.68
C ASN A 115 1.97 -10.90 -4.91
N ALA A 116 1.37 -11.47 -3.86
CA ALA A 116 0.44 -12.59 -3.96
C ALA A 116 -0.99 -12.13 -4.32
N ALA A 117 -1.35 -10.91 -3.92
CA ALA A 117 -2.67 -10.34 -4.19
C ALA A 117 -2.90 -10.08 -5.68
N THR A 118 -1.90 -9.55 -6.39
CA THR A 118 -2.02 -9.16 -7.81
C THR A 118 -2.48 -10.30 -8.73
N PRO A 119 -1.89 -11.51 -8.73
CA PRO A 119 -2.39 -12.62 -9.56
C PRO A 119 -3.84 -13.00 -9.25
N PHE A 120 -4.24 -12.98 -7.97
CA PHE A 120 -5.63 -13.24 -7.58
C PHE A 120 -6.57 -12.14 -8.07
N GLY A 121 -6.15 -10.87 -8.03
CA GLY A 121 -6.93 -9.75 -8.53
C GLY A 121 -7.17 -9.81 -10.04
N ILE A 122 -6.12 -10.08 -10.81
CA ILE A 122 -6.22 -10.28 -12.27
C ILE A 122 -7.16 -11.43 -12.58
N ARG A 123 -7.00 -12.56 -11.90
CA ARG A 123 -7.89 -13.73 -12.10
C ARG A 123 -9.33 -13.41 -11.72
N ALA A 124 -9.55 -12.67 -10.63
CA ALA A 124 -10.89 -12.25 -10.22
C ALA A 124 -11.57 -11.42 -11.32
N MET A 125 -10.86 -10.42 -11.89
CA MET A 125 -11.41 -9.61 -12.98
C MET A 125 -11.68 -10.43 -14.26
N GLN A 126 -10.79 -11.36 -14.63
CA GLN A 126 -11.02 -12.26 -15.76
C GLN A 126 -12.25 -13.15 -15.58
N GLU A 127 -12.45 -13.67 -14.36
CA GLU A 127 -13.62 -14.50 -14.06
C GLU A 127 -14.90 -13.67 -13.93
N LEU A 128 -14.82 -12.41 -13.47
CA LEU A 128 -15.93 -11.46 -13.46
C LEU A 128 -16.34 -11.07 -14.89
N ASP A 129 -15.35 -10.93 -15.80
CA ASP A 129 -15.63 -10.59 -17.20
C ASP A 129 -16.37 -11.72 -17.94
N LYS A 130 -16.18 -12.99 -17.54
CA LYS A 130 -16.99 -14.11 -18.05
C LYS A 130 -18.47 -14.05 -17.65
N LEU A 131 -18.77 -13.36 -16.55
CA LEU A 131 -20.14 -13.08 -16.08
C LEU A 131 -20.70 -11.77 -16.65
N ASN A 132 -19.90 -11.04 -17.41
CA ASN A 132 -20.24 -9.74 -17.94
C ASN A 132 -21.12 -9.88 -19.19
N PRO A 133 -22.36 -9.41 -19.19
CA PRO A 133 -23.23 -9.44 -20.36
C PRO A 133 -22.77 -8.46 -21.46
N GLN A 134 -21.94 -7.46 -21.13
CA GLN A 134 -21.49 -6.43 -22.05
C GLN A 134 -19.98 -6.26 -21.98
N HIS A 135 -19.23 -7.04 -22.79
CA HIS A 135 -17.78 -6.93 -22.87
C HIS A 135 -17.33 -5.51 -23.23
N GLY A 136 -16.26 -5.04 -22.59
CA GLY A 136 -15.73 -3.68 -22.78
C GLY A 136 -16.34 -2.62 -21.85
N THR A 137 -17.42 -2.93 -21.11
CA THR A 137 -17.99 -2.07 -20.08
C THR A 137 -17.88 -2.78 -18.74
N ALA A 138 -17.37 -2.09 -17.71
CA ALA A 138 -17.23 -2.70 -16.39
C ALA A 138 -18.58 -2.91 -15.72
N THR A 139 -18.83 -4.11 -15.18
CA THR A 139 -20.03 -4.40 -14.38
C THR A 139 -19.98 -3.71 -13.01
N ASN A 140 -21.13 -3.61 -12.35
CA ASN A 140 -21.21 -3.10 -10.97
C ASN A 140 -20.32 -3.90 -10.01
N SER A 141 -20.23 -5.20 -10.18
CA SER A 141 -19.36 -6.07 -9.38
C SER A 141 -17.88 -5.81 -9.65
N MET A 142 -17.48 -5.59 -10.91
CA MET A 142 -16.10 -5.22 -11.25
C MET A 142 -15.72 -3.86 -10.65
N ALA A 143 -16.58 -2.86 -10.78
CA ALA A 143 -16.36 -1.51 -10.22
C ALA A 143 -16.27 -1.55 -8.69
N LEU A 144 -17.15 -2.27 -8.00
CA LEU A 144 -17.13 -2.43 -6.56
C LEU A 144 -15.87 -3.17 -6.09
N PHE A 145 -15.47 -4.24 -6.79
CA PHE A 145 -14.25 -5.00 -6.47
C PHE A 145 -13.02 -4.13 -6.60
N LEU A 146 -12.93 -3.32 -7.67
CA LEU A 146 -11.84 -2.37 -7.85
C LEU A 146 -11.79 -1.32 -6.74
N ALA A 147 -12.95 -0.74 -6.37
CA ALA A 147 -13.05 0.23 -5.29
C ALA A 147 -12.58 -0.34 -3.94
N ILE A 148 -12.93 -1.59 -3.62
CA ILE A 148 -12.48 -2.27 -2.41
C ILE A 148 -10.97 -2.56 -2.47
N ASN A 149 -10.42 -2.95 -3.63
CA ASN A 149 -8.98 -3.17 -3.79
C ASN A 149 -8.18 -1.89 -3.53
N THR A 150 -8.63 -0.76 -4.09
CA THR A 150 -7.96 0.54 -3.90
C THR A 150 -7.96 0.99 -2.44
N SER A 151 -9.01 0.67 -1.70
CA SER A 151 -9.21 1.05 -0.30
C SER A 151 -9.02 -0.09 0.70
N SER A 152 -8.34 -1.17 0.30
CA SER A 152 -8.35 -2.45 1.01
C SER A 152 -7.89 -2.34 2.46
N VAL A 153 -8.61 -3.04 3.35
CA VAL A 153 -8.24 -3.14 4.77
C VAL A 153 -6.87 -3.80 4.90
N THR A 154 -5.94 -3.13 5.54
CA THR A 154 -4.57 -3.62 5.76
C THR A 154 -4.36 -3.89 7.24
N LEU A 155 -4.11 -5.15 7.61
CA LEU A 155 -3.80 -5.54 8.99
C LEU A 155 -2.33 -5.33 9.32
N LEU A 156 -1.45 -5.57 8.35
CA LEU A 156 0.00 -5.51 8.52
C LEU A 156 0.65 -4.76 7.35
N PRO A 157 0.87 -3.44 7.46
CA PRO A 157 1.61 -2.66 6.46
C PRO A 157 3.12 -2.91 6.60
N THR A 158 3.55 -4.15 6.31
CA THR A 158 4.92 -4.64 6.57
C THR A 158 6.00 -3.78 5.94
N GLY A 159 5.78 -3.31 4.70
CA GLY A 159 6.73 -2.43 4.00
C GLY A 159 6.90 -1.07 4.68
N VAL A 160 5.83 -0.49 5.22
CA VAL A 160 5.90 0.78 5.94
C VAL A 160 6.57 0.62 7.29
N ILE A 161 6.26 -0.47 8.02
CA ILE A 161 6.92 -0.80 9.29
C ILE A 161 8.43 -0.99 9.05
N ALA A 162 8.81 -1.68 7.97
CA ALA A 162 10.21 -1.87 7.58
C ALA A 162 10.91 -0.52 7.34
N LEU A 163 10.28 0.37 6.58
CA LEU A 163 10.85 1.68 6.27
C LEU A 163 11.00 2.55 7.50
N ARG A 164 10.00 2.59 8.39
CA ARG A 164 10.08 3.28 9.67
C ARG A 164 11.18 2.72 10.58
N ALA A 165 11.33 1.40 10.64
CA ALA A 165 12.40 0.75 11.38
C ALA A 165 13.79 1.14 10.85
N ALA A 166 13.97 1.16 9.54
CA ALA A 166 15.21 1.58 8.90
C ALA A 166 15.52 3.07 9.12
N ALA A 167 14.47 3.92 9.19
CA ALA A 167 14.59 5.35 9.52
C ALA A 167 14.82 5.62 11.02
N GLY A 168 14.96 4.58 11.86
CA GLY A 168 15.24 4.72 13.29
C GLY A 168 14.04 5.14 14.13
N ALA A 169 12.81 4.84 13.69
CA ALA A 169 11.60 5.09 14.48
C ALA A 169 11.71 4.42 15.85
N SER A 170 11.32 5.14 16.90
CA SER A 170 11.27 4.61 18.28
C SER A 170 10.28 3.44 18.38
N ASP A 171 9.21 3.51 17.61
CA ASP A 171 8.19 2.47 17.49
C ASP A 171 7.72 2.33 16.03
N PRO A 172 8.34 1.43 15.25
CA PRO A 172 7.96 1.23 13.86
C PRO A 172 6.52 0.73 13.65
N ALA A 173 5.97 0.00 14.63
CA ALA A 173 4.65 -0.62 14.55
C ALA A 173 3.51 0.30 15.04
N ALA A 174 3.81 1.46 15.60
CA ALA A 174 2.82 2.41 16.14
C ALA A 174 1.80 2.91 15.10
N ILE A 175 2.06 2.71 13.80
CA ILE A 175 1.13 3.03 12.71
C ILE A 175 0.01 2.02 12.53
N LEU A 176 0.08 0.83 13.15
CA LEU A 176 -0.92 -0.23 12.93
C LEU A 176 -2.35 0.23 13.23
N PRO A 177 -2.63 0.89 14.38
CA PRO A 177 -3.99 1.33 14.69
C PRO A 177 -4.49 2.41 13.73
N THR A 178 -3.65 3.38 13.38
CA THR A 178 -4.02 4.47 12.47
C THR A 178 -4.26 3.98 11.05
N THR A 179 -3.42 3.05 10.58
CA THR A 179 -3.58 2.39 9.28
C THR A 179 -4.86 1.55 9.25
N LEU A 180 -5.12 0.78 10.30
CA LEU A 180 -6.33 -0.03 10.39
C LEU A 180 -7.59 0.85 10.41
N PHE A 181 -7.60 1.93 11.20
CA PHE A 181 -8.69 2.90 11.21
C PHE A 181 -8.92 3.53 9.84
N ALA A 182 -7.86 4.01 9.20
CA ALA A 182 -7.93 4.66 7.90
C ALA A 182 -8.42 3.70 6.80
N THR A 183 -7.94 2.45 6.79
CA THR A 183 -8.34 1.45 5.79
C THR A 183 -9.78 0.96 5.98
N ILE A 184 -10.24 0.76 7.20
CA ILE A 184 -11.65 0.43 7.47
C ILE A 184 -12.54 1.60 7.04
N GLY A 185 -12.17 2.83 7.39
CA GLY A 185 -12.90 4.03 6.99
C GLY A 185 -12.98 4.20 5.47
N SER A 186 -11.84 4.14 4.79
CA SER A 186 -11.77 4.27 3.32
C SER A 186 -12.55 3.17 2.61
N THR A 187 -12.42 1.90 3.04
CA THR A 187 -13.18 0.79 2.47
C THR A 187 -14.68 0.94 2.68
N THR A 188 -15.08 1.40 3.86
CA THR A 188 -16.52 1.66 4.15
C THR A 188 -17.06 2.74 3.23
N VAL A 189 -16.36 3.87 3.08
CA VAL A 189 -16.74 4.94 2.17
C VAL A 189 -16.78 4.47 0.72
N ALA A 190 -15.76 3.71 0.28
CA ALA A 190 -15.70 3.17 -1.08
C ALA A 190 -16.90 2.24 -1.39
N VAL A 191 -17.25 1.36 -0.46
CA VAL A 191 -18.40 0.45 -0.60
C VAL A 191 -19.71 1.25 -0.64
N ILE A 192 -19.90 2.22 0.26
CA ILE A 192 -21.10 3.06 0.28
C ILE A 192 -21.21 3.85 -1.01
N ALA A 193 -20.14 4.51 -1.45
CA ALA A 193 -20.11 5.28 -2.68
C ALA A 193 -20.41 4.41 -3.90
N ALA A 194 -19.76 3.27 -4.05
CA ALA A 194 -20.00 2.34 -5.16
C ALA A 194 -21.46 1.85 -5.18
N LYS A 195 -22.02 1.47 -4.02
CA LYS A 195 -23.44 1.05 -3.93
C LYS A 195 -24.41 2.18 -4.21
N LEU A 196 -24.08 3.42 -3.84
CA LEU A 196 -24.89 4.58 -4.14
C LEU A 196 -24.88 4.88 -5.65
N TYR A 197 -23.69 4.90 -6.27
CA TYR A 197 -23.57 5.09 -7.73
C TYR A 197 -24.27 4.00 -8.53
N GLN A 198 -24.25 2.75 -8.10
CA GLN A 198 -25.00 1.65 -8.71
C GLN A 198 -26.52 1.93 -8.75
N ARG A 199 -27.05 2.63 -7.73
CA ARG A 199 -28.47 3.02 -7.69
C ARG A 199 -28.79 4.22 -8.58
N LEU A 200 -27.84 5.15 -8.74
CA LEU A 200 -28.00 6.39 -9.49
C LEU A 200 -27.76 6.21 -11.00
N SER A 201 -26.93 5.25 -11.37
CA SER A 201 -26.60 4.91 -12.76
C SER A 201 -26.84 3.43 -13.02
N PRO A 202 -28.11 2.99 -13.19
CA PRO A 202 -28.38 1.63 -13.58
C PRO A 202 -27.76 1.38 -14.97
N LEU A 203 -27.01 0.29 -15.09
CA LEU A 203 -26.47 -0.16 -16.39
C LEU A 203 -27.64 -0.46 -17.33
N THR A 204 -27.80 0.31 -18.39
CA THR A 204 -28.68 -0.04 -19.50
C THR A 204 -27.96 -1.09 -20.32
N VAL A 205 -28.42 -2.32 -20.28
CA VAL A 205 -27.95 -3.39 -21.15
C VAL A 205 -28.46 -3.06 -22.56
N ASP A 206 -27.55 -2.74 -23.46
CA ASP A 206 -27.87 -2.57 -24.88
C ASP A 206 -27.84 -3.97 -25.50
N ASP A 207 -29.00 -4.51 -25.88
CA ASP A 207 -29.20 -5.88 -26.40
C ASP A 207 -28.53 -6.14 -27.76
N GLY A 208 -27.69 -5.24 -28.27
CA GLY A 208 -27.17 -5.24 -29.63
C GLY A 208 -25.67 -5.45 -29.83
N ALA A 209 -24.87 -5.69 -28.82
CA ALA A 209 -23.41 -5.82 -29.00
C ALA A 209 -23.00 -7.28 -29.27
N ASP A 210 -22.51 -7.53 -30.49
CA ASP A 210 -21.88 -8.80 -30.88
C ASP A 210 -20.73 -9.18 -29.95
N ILE A 211 -20.83 -10.35 -29.32
CA ILE A 211 -19.83 -10.89 -28.37
C ILE A 211 -18.60 -11.35 -29.13
N GLN A 212 -17.61 -10.48 -29.28
CA GLN A 212 -16.27 -10.93 -29.67
C GLN A 212 -15.52 -11.41 -28.42
N GLN A 213 -15.42 -12.71 -28.28
CA GLN A 213 -14.59 -13.35 -27.25
C GLN A 213 -13.13 -12.94 -27.42
N ALA A 214 -12.60 -12.19 -26.47
CA ALA A 214 -11.16 -11.92 -26.39
C ALA A 214 -10.41 -13.25 -26.15
N PRO A 215 -9.28 -13.51 -26.86
CA PRO A 215 -8.54 -14.76 -26.70
C PRO A 215 -7.94 -14.86 -25.29
N SER A 216 -8.36 -15.86 -24.55
CA SER A 216 -7.81 -16.20 -23.24
C SER A 216 -6.46 -16.91 -23.40
N ASN A 217 -5.37 -16.14 -23.54
CA ASN A 217 -4.01 -16.66 -23.43
C ASN A 217 -3.49 -16.46 -22.00
N SER A 218 -3.72 -17.38 -21.12
CA SER A 218 -2.96 -17.50 -19.89
C SER A 218 -2.87 -18.96 -19.45
N ASN A 219 -1.76 -19.60 -19.85
CA ASN A 219 -1.36 -20.95 -19.39
C ASN A 219 -0.66 -20.94 -18.02
N ASP A 220 -0.81 -19.88 -17.22
CA ASP A 220 -0.33 -19.87 -15.86
C ASP A 220 -1.45 -20.35 -14.92
N GLU A 221 -1.59 -21.68 -14.83
CA GLU A 221 -2.34 -22.32 -13.76
C GLU A 221 -1.64 -22.05 -12.42
N VAL A 222 -1.91 -20.91 -11.83
CA VAL A 222 -1.67 -20.72 -10.40
C VAL A 222 -2.55 -21.76 -9.69
N LYS A 223 -1.92 -22.78 -9.10
CA LYS A 223 -2.62 -23.80 -8.29
C LYS A 223 -3.28 -23.08 -7.10
N MET A 224 -4.51 -22.66 -7.30
CA MET A 224 -5.28 -21.98 -6.28
C MET A 224 -5.90 -22.98 -5.30
N PRO A 225 -5.87 -22.72 -3.99
CA PRO A 225 -6.63 -23.47 -2.99
C PRO A 225 -8.12 -23.05 -3.03
N LEU A 226 -8.73 -22.98 -4.24
CA LEU A 226 -10.12 -22.54 -4.44
C LEU A 226 -11.13 -23.44 -3.71
N LYS A 227 -10.85 -24.74 -3.61
CA LYS A 227 -11.72 -25.69 -2.92
C LYS A 227 -11.80 -25.46 -1.41
N ASP A 228 -10.70 -25.02 -0.81
CA ASP A 228 -10.65 -24.76 0.64
C ASP A 228 -11.28 -23.41 1.04
N ALA A 229 -11.30 -22.46 0.13
CA ALA A 229 -11.99 -21.19 0.32
C ALA A 229 -13.51 -21.27 0.05
N ALA A 230 -13.99 -22.39 -0.48
CA ALA A 230 -15.40 -22.60 -0.82
C ALA A 230 -16.33 -22.74 0.41
N GLN A 231 -15.80 -23.04 1.59
CA GLN A 231 -16.58 -23.12 2.83
C GLN A 231 -16.29 -21.88 3.70
N GLY A 232 -17.28 -21.00 3.89
CA GLY A 232 -17.18 -19.85 4.79
C GLY A 232 -17.50 -20.24 6.23
N TYR A 233 -16.99 -19.44 7.20
CA TYR A 233 -17.46 -19.53 8.58
C TYR A 233 -18.89 -19.00 8.71
N PRO A 234 -19.63 -19.38 9.77
CA PRO A 234 -20.92 -18.78 10.07
C PRO A 234 -20.80 -17.25 10.16
N LEU A 235 -21.81 -16.51 9.70
CA LEU A 235 -21.78 -15.05 9.65
C LEU A 235 -21.45 -14.40 10.99
N TRP A 236 -21.95 -14.96 12.11
CA TRP A 236 -21.68 -14.43 13.43
C TRP A 236 -20.19 -14.44 13.79
N VAL A 237 -19.43 -15.46 13.32
CA VAL A 237 -17.98 -15.55 13.51
C VAL A 237 -17.28 -14.42 12.75
N SER A 238 -17.71 -14.18 11.50
CA SER A 238 -17.16 -13.08 10.68
C SER A 238 -17.46 -11.71 11.29
N LEU A 239 -18.68 -11.50 11.78
CA LEU A 239 -19.05 -10.27 12.47
C LEU A 239 -18.32 -10.09 13.79
N ALA A 240 -18.18 -11.15 14.56
CA ALA A 240 -17.42 -11.12 15.83
C ALA A 240 -15.95 -10.78 15.59
N ALA A 241 -15.32 -11.37 14.56
CA ALA A 241 -13.93 -11.06 14.19
C ALA A 241 -13.78 -9.60 13.71
N LEU A 242 -14.73 -9.10 12.92
CA LEU A 242 -14.74 -7.71 12.45
C LEU A 242 -14.91 -6.75 13.64
N THR A 243 -15.81 -7.05 14.56
CA THR A 243 -16.02 -6.27 15.78
C THR A 243 -14.79 -6.29 16.66
N ALA A 244 -14.14 -7.45 16.83
CA ALA A 244 -12.89 -7.57 17.57
C ALA A 244 -11.78 -6.74 16.92
N MET A 245 -11.67 -6.75 15.59
CA MET A 245 -10.71 -5.95 14.85
C MET A 245 -10.94 -4.44 15.06
N VAL A 246 -12.20 -3.99 14.98
CA VAL A 246 -12.56 -2.58 15.25
C VAL A 246 -12.28 -2.22 16.71
N ALA A 247 -12.53 -3.14 17.66
CA ALA A 247 -12.26 -2.93 19.08
C ALA A 247 -10.76 -2.82 19.41
N LEU A 248 -9.87 -3.32 18.55
CA LEU A 248 -8.43 -3.11 18.72
C LEU A 248 -8.04 -1.62 18.57
N ILE A 249 -8.79 -0.83 17.80
CA ILE A 249 -8.48 0.59 17.59
C ILE A 249 -8.51 1.38 18.91
N PRO A 250 -9.62 1.42 19.67
CA PRO A 250 -9.63 2.11 20.96
C PRO A 250 -8.63 1.52 21.96
N VAL A 251 -8.44 0.19 21.99
CA VAL A 251 -7.40 -0.43 22.84
C VAL A 251 -6.02 0.12 22.50
N ALA A 252 -5.69 0.24 21.22
CA ALA A 252 -4.40 0.79 20.79
C ALA A 252 -4.29 2.31 21.07
N VAL A 253 -5.38 3.07 21.04
CA VAL A 253 -5.39 4.49 21.39
C VAL A 253 -5.11 4.69 22.88
N PHE A 254 -5.75 3.90 23.76
CA PHE A 254 -5.61 4.05 25.21
C PHE A 254 -4.35 3.38 25.77
N TYR A 255 -3.95 2.24 25.24
CA TYR A 255 -2.86 1.42 25.75
C TYR A 255 -1.66 1.31 24.79
N GLY A 256 -1.66 2.07 23.68
CA GLY A 256 -0.68 1.93 22.61
C GLY A 256 0.76 1.97 23.07
N ARG A 257 1.13 2.92 23.95
CA ARG A 257 2.50 3.04 24.46
C ARG A 257 2.96 1.80 25.25
N SER A 258 2.06 1.12 25.96
CA SER A 258 2.38 -0.08 26.74
C SER A 258 2.37 -1.34 25.89
N VAL A 259 1.51 -1.40 24.87
CA VAL A 259 1.31 -2.58 24.02
C VAL A 259 2.30 -2.60 22.85
N SER A 260 2.70 -1.43 22.34
CA SER A 260 3.51 -1.30 21.15
C SER A 260 4.84 -2.10 21.17
N PRO A 261 5.65 -2.10 22.25
CA PRO A 261 6.88 -2.89 22.28
C PRO A 261 6.67 -4.40 22.14
N TRP A 262 5.46 -4.88 22.43
CA TRP A 262 5.10 -6.29 22.33
C TRP A 262 4.64 -6.71 20.94
N ILE A 263 4.26 -5.76 20.07
CA ILE A 263 3.64 -6.06 18.77
C ILE A 263 4.59 -6.90 17.89
N ILE A 264 5.79 -6.40 17.60
CA ILE A 264 6.73 -7.08 16.72
C ILE A 264 7.19 -8.43 17.29
N PRO A 265 7.61 -8.54 18.57
CA PRO A 265 7.95 -9.84 19.17
C PRO A 265 6.78 -10.81 19.17
N SER A 266 5.56 -10.34 19.46
CA SER A 266 4.36 -11.19 19.47
C SER A 266 3.97 -11.67 18.07
N LEU A 267 4.13 -10.84 17.04
CA LEU A 267 3.95 -11.25 15.65
C LEU A 267 4.94 -12.35 15.26
N MET A 268 6.22 -12.18 15.63
CA MET A 268 7.25 -13.18 15.38
C MET A 268 6.92 -14.52 16.04
N VAL A 269 6.68 -14.51 17.36
CA VAL A 269 6.34 -15.73 18.10
C VAL A 269 5.02 -16.32 17.62
N GLY A 270 4.02 -15.48 17.34
CA GLY A 270 2.71 -15.90 16.86
C GLY A 270 2.77 -16.61 15.51
N PHE A 271 3.48 -16.05 14.52
CA PHE A 271 3.57 -16.66 13.19
C PHE A 271 4.44 -17.92 13.18
N LEU A 272 5.57 -17.93 13.90
CA LEU A 272 6.39 -19.13 14.03
C LEU A 272 5.66 -20.23 14.79
N GLY A 273 4.99 -19.88 15.90
CA GLY A 273 4.17 -20.81 16.70
C GLY A 273 2.99 -21.35 15.88
N PHE A 274 2.29 -20.49 15.12
CA PHE A 274 1.22 -20.92 14.21
C PHE A 274 1.75 -21.90 13.15
N GLY A 275 2.90 -21.59 12.52
CA GLY A 275 3.53 -22.48 11.56
C GLY A 275 3.91 -23.83 12.17
N LEU A 276 4.44 -23.84 13.40
CA LEU A 276 4.78 -25.06 14.11
C LEU A 276 3.55 -25.94 14.38
N VAL A 277 2.46 -25.35 14.90
CA VAL A 277 1.19 -26.05 15.13
C VAL A 277 0.62 -26.63 13.82
N ARG A 278 0.80 -25.93 12.71
CA ARG A 278 0.38 -26.36 11.38
C ARG A 278 1.37 -27.31 10.70
N ARG A 279 2.43 -27.75 11.41
CA ARG A 279 3.48 -28.66 10.91
C ARG A 279 4.21 -28.14 9.67
N VAL A 280 4.35 -26.85 9.55
CA VAL A 280 5.17 -26.20 8.52
C VAL A 280 6.64 -26.38 8.87
N ARG A 281 7.49 -26.60 7.88
CA ARG A 281 8.96 -26.53 8.04
C ARG A 281 9.37 -25.06 8.17
N VAL A 282 9.21 -24.54 9.41
CA VAL A 282 9.25 -23.12 9.71
C VAL A 282 10.53 -22.44 9.23
N TYR A 283 11.69 -23.06 9.47
CA TYR A 283 12.98 -22.46 9.11
C TYR A 283 13.15 -22.35 7.60
N GLU A 284 12.88 -23.42 6.85
CA GLU A 284 13.05 -23.44 5.40
C GLU A 284 12.08 -22.47 4.71
N VAL A 285 10.84 -22.46 5.15
CA VAL A 285 9.80 -21.57 4.62
C VAL A 285 10.11 -20.11 4.96
N PHE A 286 10.59 -19.84 6.18
CA PHE A 286 11.06 -18.51 6.56
C PHE A 286 12.18 -18.02 5.65
N VAL A 287 13.21 -18.84 5.43
CA VAL A 287 14.36 -18.50 4.57
C VAL A 287 13.91 -18.26 3.12
N GLU A 288 12.93 -19.04 2.62
CA GLU A 288 12.36 -18.82 1.29
C GLU A 288 11.67 -17.44 1.20
N GLY A 289 10.82 -17.09 2.17
CA GLY A 289 10.17 -15.78 2.24
C GLY A 289 11.17 -14.64 2.45
N ALA A 290 12.25 -14.86 3.21
CA ALA A 290 13.31 -13.89 3.38
C ALA A 290 14.06 -13.58 2.06
N LYS A 291 14.25 -14.58 1.18
CA LYS A 291 14.77 -14.36 -0.18
C LYS A 291 13.85 -13.47 -1.02
N ASP A 292 12.54 -13.63 -0.87
CA ASP A 292 11.58 -12.76 -1.55
C ASP A 292 11.67 -11.32 -1.04
N GLY A 293 11.87 -11.13 0.28
CA GLY A 293 12.14 -9.83 0.89
C GLY A 293 13.37 -9.14 0.30
N PHE A 294 14.46 -9.87 0.14
CA PHE A 294 15.66 -9.39 -0.51
C PHE A 294 15.41 -8.96 -1.96
N ARG A 295 14.69 -9.76 -2.74
CA ARG A 295 14.33 -9.43 -4.12
C ARG A 295 13.46 -8.16 -4.22
N VAL A 296 12.53 -7.99 -3.29
CA VAL A 296 11.69 -6.79 -3.24
C VAL A 296 12.53 -5.56 -2.92
N ALA A 297 13.43 -5.63 -1.93
CA ALA A 297 14.31 -4.53 -1.58
C ALA A 297 15.19 -4.09 -2.77
N ILE A 298 15.77 -5.03 -3.53
CA ILE A 298 16.53 -4.69 -4.74
C ILE A 298 15.63 -4.08 -5.83
N ARG A 299 14.44 -4.62 -6.03
CA ARG A 299 13.52 -4.16 -7.08
C ARG A 299 13.08 -2.71 -6.88
N ILE A 300 12.99 -2.22 -5.64
CA ILE A 300 12.57 -0.85 -5.38
C ILE A 300 13.68 0.18 -5.60
N ILE A 301 14.96 -0.20 -5.67
CA ILE A 301 16.10 0.73 -5.81
C ILE A 301 15.91 1.73 -6.96
N PRO A 302 15.62 1.32 -8.21
CA PRO A 302 15.47 2.28 -9.32
C PRO A 302 14.34 3.30 -9.07
N TYR A 303 13.25 2.89 -8.44
CA TYR A 303 12.14 3.76 -8.10
C TYR A 303 12.51 4.74 -6.98
N LEU A 304 13.25 4.26 -5.96
CA LEU A 304 13.77 5.13 -4.89
C LEU A 304 14.73 6.18 -5.46
N VAL A 305 15.69 5.78 -6.29
CA VAL A 305 16.62 6.72 -6.93
C VAL A 305 15.86 7.78 -7.73
N ALA A 306 14.93 7.38 -8.59
CA ALA A 306 14.19 8.32 -9.41
C ALA A 306 13.40 9.33 -8.57
N ILE A 307 12.66 8.85 -7.56
CA ILE A 307 11.78 9.71 -6.75
C ILE A 307 12.57 10.54 -5.75
N LEU A 308 13.56 9.97 -5.05
CA LEU A 308 14.35 10.72 -4.08
C LEU A 308 15.14 11.84 -4.77
N VAL A 309 15.78 11.55 -5.91
CA VAL A 309 16.46 12.58 -6.69
C VAL A 309 15.48 13.70 -7.10
N ALA A 310 14.30 13.36 -7.61
CA ALA A 310 13.32 14.38 -8.02
C ALA A 310 12.83 15.23 -6.84
N VAL A 311 12.53 14.61 -5.69
CA VAL A 311 12.04 15.32 -4.49
C VAL A 311 13.13 16.17 -3.87
N ASP A 312 14.36 15.67 -3.80
CA ASP A 312 15.47 16.41 -3.22
C ASP A 312 15.94 17.55 -4.14
N MET A 313 15.83 17.39 -5.46
CA MET A 313 15.96 18.52 -6.41
C MET A 313 14.92 19.60 -6.14
N LEU A 314 13.66 19.20 -5.93
CA LEU A 314 12.58 20.15 -5.64
C LEU A 314 12.83 20.90 -4.32
N ARG A 315 13.34 20.20 -3.31
CA ARG A 315 13.72 20.77 -2.02
C ARG A 315 14.96 21.69 -2.15
N ALA A 316 16.01 21.19 -2.78
CA ALA A 316 17.27 21.93 -2.98
C ALA A 316 17.09 23.21 -3.83
N SER A 317 16.10 23.23 -4.74
CA SER A 317 15.76 24.41 -5.52
C SER A 317 15.08 25.52 -4.70
N GLY A 318 14.52 25.22 -3.50
CA GLY A 318 13.68 26.13 -2.71
C GLY A 318 12.20 26.17 -3.16
N PHE A 319 11.82 25.40 -4.20
CA PHE A 319 10.44 25.35 -4.66
C PHE A 319 9.51 24.76 -3.60
N MET A 320 9.98 23.74 -2.86
CA MET A 320 9.23 23.12 -1.77
C MET A 320 8.87 24.15 -0.70
N ASP A 321 9.82 25.00 -0.28
CA ASP A 321 9.59 26.02 0.74
C ASP A 321 8.56 27.06 0.27
N SER A 322 8.62 27.44 -1.00
CA SER A 322 7.65 28.34 -1.62
C SER A 322 6.24 27.72 -1.67
N MET A 323 6.16 26.44 -1.98
CA MET A 323 4.90 25.68 -2.01
C MET A 323 4.31 25.54 -0.60
N VAL A 324 5.15 25.21 0.39
CA VAL A 324 4.76 25.13 1.82
C VAL A 324 4.26 26.49 2.31
N GLY A 325 4.94 27.57 1.97
CA GLY A 325 4.53 28.93 2.33
C GLY A 325 3.18 29.34 1.71
N ALA A 326 2.92 28.94 0.46
CA ALA A 326 1.68 29.26 -0.25
C ALA A 326 0.48 28.40 0.18
N LEU A 327 0.69 27.11 0.38
CA LEU A 327 -0.40 26.14 0.61
C LEU A 327 -0.57 25.76 2.09
N GLY A 328 0.48 25.92 2.91
CA GLY A 328 0.51 25.44 4.29
C GLY A 328 -0.58 26.04 5.18
N GLY A 329 -0.95 27.29 4.95
CA GLY A 329 -2.06 27.94 5.67
C GLY A 329 -3.42 27.31 5.37
N ILE A 330 -3.65 26.88 4.14
CA ILE A 330 -4.90 26.26 3.71
C ILE A 330 -4.94 24.80 4.16
N THR A 331 -3.91 24.03 3.83
CA THR A 331 -3.88 22.57 4.11
C THR A 331 -3.72 22.27 5.59
N GLY A 332 -3.00 23.13 6.34
CA GLY A 332 -2.85 23.03 7.78
C GLY A 332 -4.18 23.15 8.54
N SER A 333 -5.12 23.95 8.02
CA SER A 333 -6.48 24.06 8.60
C SER A 333 -7.26 22.74 8.54
N PHE A 334 -6.91 21.84 7.62
CA PHE A 334 -7.48 20.49 7.49
C PHE A 334 -6.62 19.42 8.16
N GLY A 335 -5.58 19.79 8.93
CA GLY A 335 -4.66 18.86 9.57
C GLY A 335 -3.66 18.18 8.61
N LEU A 336 -3.50 18.69 7.38
CA LEU A 336 -2.54 18.21 6.41
C LEU A 336 -1.33 19.16 6.35
N PRO A 337 -0.18 18.80 6.96
CA PRO A 337 1.05 19.57 6.81
C PRO A 337 1.45 19.69 5.35
N ALA A 338 2.00 20.83 4.95
CA ALA A 338 2.37 21.07 3.56
C ALA A 338 3.46 20.10 3.08
N GLU A 339 4.33 19.65 3.98
CA GLU A 339 5.37 18.65 3.74
C GLU A 339 4.78 17.27 3.38
N ALA A 340 3.54 17.00 3.79
CA ALA A 340 2.82 15.77 3.45
C ALA A 340 2.09 15.83 2.08
N LEU A 341 1.97 17.02 1.46
CA LEU A 341 1.28 17.19 0.19
C LEU A 341 1.83 16.32 -0.94
N PRO A 342 3.17 16.22 -1.15
CA PRO A 342 3.72 15.34 -2.18
C PRO A 342 3.28 13.89 -1.98
N MET A 343 3.20 13.44 -0.73
CA MET A 343 2.74 12.09 -0.39
C MET A 343 1.25 11.91 -0.73
N ALA A 344 0.40 12.86 -0.34
CA ALA A 344 -1.03 12.81 -0.60
C ALA A 344 -1.36 12.79 -2.11
N LEU A 345 -0.61 13.51 -2.92
CA LEU A 345 -0.75 13.55 -4.38
C LEU A 345 -0.19 12.29 -5.06
N MET A 346 0.95 11.79 -4.59
CA MET A 346 1.64 10.67 -5.24
C MET A 346 1.02 9.31 -4.90
N ARG A 347 0.47 9.15 -3.70
CA ARG A 347 0.00 7.85 -3.22
C ARG A 347 -1.07 7.22 -4.11
N PRO A 348 -2.10 7.94 -4.60
CA PRO A 348 -3.08 7.38 -5.53
C PRO A 348 -2.49 7.00 -6.90
N LEU A 349 -1.37 7.61 -7.28
CA LEU A 349 -0.78 7.52 -8.63
C LEU A 349 0.30 6.45 -8.74
N SER A 350 1.05 6.20 -7.65
CA SER A 350 2.16 5.26 -7.64
C SER A 350 2.51 4.78 -6.25
N GLY A 351 2.32 3.48 -6.00
CA GLY A 351 2.74 2.85 -4.75
C GLY A 351 4.25 2.91 -4.53
N SER A 352 5.06 2.56 -5.54
CA SER A 352 6.52 2.62 -5.44
C SER A 352 7.05 4.05 -5.34
N GLY A 353 6.47 5.00 -6.10
CA GLY A 353 6.82 6.41 -5.99
C GLY A 353 6.50 6.97 -4.62
N ALA A 354 5.36 6.62 -4.06
CA ALA A 354 4.97 7.04 -2.72
C ALA A 354 5.89 6.47 -1.63
N TYR A 355 6.44 5.26 -1.79
CA TYR A 355 7.49 4.73 -0.89
C TYR A 355 8.73 5.61 -0.89
N GLY A 356 9.15 6.13 -2.05
CA GLY A 356 10.28 7.05 -2.14
C GLY A 356 10.01 8.37 -1.40
N ILE A 357 8.82 8.96 -1.58
CA ILE A 357 8.42 10.18 -0.88
C ILE A 357 8.32 9.95 0.63
N LEU A 358 7.72 8.83 1.05
CA LEU A 358 7.70 8.45 2.45
C LEU A 358 9.11 8.38 3.01
N ALA A 359 10.02 7.70 2.31
CA ALA A 359 11.42 7.58 2.73
C ALA A 359 12.10 8.96 2.87
N SER A 360 11.92 9.85 1.89
CA SER A 360 12.46 11.22 1.95
C SER A 360 11.95 11.99 3.17
N ILE A 361 10.65 11.92 3.45
CA ILE A 361 10.04 12.67 4.56
C ILE A 361 10.48 12.13 5.92
N ILE A 362 10.47 10.81 6.13
CA ILE A 362 10.80 10.23 7.45
C ILE A 362 12.30 10.21 7.75
N ASN A 363 13.17 10.29 6.72
CA ASN A 363 14.61 10.43 6.91
C ASN A 363 15.07 11.91 6.97
N ASP A 364 14.16 12.87 6.78
CA ASP A 364 14.47 14.29 6.96
C ASP A 364 14.73 14.58 8.45
N PRO A 365 15.92 15.09 8.82
CA PRO A 365 16.24 15.40 10.22
C PRO A 365 15.31 16.42 10.88
N ALA A 366 14.66 17.29 10.08
CA ALA A 366 13.71 18.28 10.58
C ALA A 366 12.32 17.69 10.88
N ILE A 367 11.98 16.54 10.25
CA ILE A 367 10.67 15.88 10.39
C ILE A 367 10.81 14.62 11.23
N GLY A 368 11.55 13.64 10.72
CA GLY A 368 11.75 12.34 11.37
C GLY A 368 10.53 11.41 11.31
N PRO A 369 10.71 10.10 11.62
CA PRO A 369 9.65 9.10 11.53
C PRO A 369 8.60 9.24 12.64
N ASP A 370 8.94 9.81 13.79
CA ASP A 370 8.09 9.89 14.98
C ASP A 370 7.36 11.24 15.15
N SER A 371 7.51 12.14 14.18
CA SER A 371 6.72 13.38 14.11
C SER A 371 5.29 13.14 13.66
N TYR A 372 4.41 14.11 13.86
CA TYR A 372 3.04 14.06 13.31
C TYR A 372 3.03 13.82 11.78
N THR A 373 3.87 14.56 11.05
CA THR A 373 4.01 14.41 9.60
C THR A 373 4.53 13.00 9.24
N GLY A 374 5.54 12.49 9.96
CA GLY A 374 6.07 11.15 9.77
C GLY A 374 5.01 10.05 9.99
N TYR A 375 4.20 10.16 11.03
CA TYR A 375 3.07 9.26 11.27
C TYR A 375 2.00 9.37 10.20
N LEU A 376 1.63 10.60 9.80
CA LEU A 376 0.61 10.85 8.79
C LEU A 376 1.00 10.25 7.44
N VAL A 377 2.19 10.54 6.94
CA VAL A 377 2.65 10.01 5.64
C VAL A 377 2.84 8.49 5.66
N SER A 378 3.25 7.93 6.81
CA SER A 378 3.33 6.48 7.01
C SER A 378 1.93 5.85 6.97
N THR A 379 0.93 6.47 7.60
CA THR A 379 -0.46 6.03 7.56
C THR A 379 -1.04 6.14 6.15
N LEU A 380 -0.79 7.23 5.43
CA LEU A 380 -1.19 7.40 4.03
C LEU A 380 -0.61 6.29 3.14
N GLN A 381 0.66 5.94 3.33
CA GLN A 381 1.30 4.84 2.58
C GLN A 381 0.65 3.49 2.89
N GLY A 382 0.33 3.23 4.14
CA GLY A 382 -0.24 1.95 4.58
C GLY A 382 -1.76 1.81 4.34
N SER A 383 -2.46 2.91 4.06
CA SER A 383 -3.93 2.94 4.08
C SER A 383 -4.62 2.84 2.73
N THR A 384 -3.90 2.94 1.63
CA THR A 384 -4.46 2.85 0.27
C THR A 384 -3.54 2.02 -0.60
N GLU A 385 -4.11 1.42 -1.66
CA GLU A 385 -3.34 0.76 -2.71
C GLU A 385 -3.47 1.56 -4.02
N THR A 386 -2.49 1.43 -4.90
CA THR A 386 -2.60 1.95 -6.27
C THR A 386 -3.33 0.95 -7.13
N THR A 387 -4.28 1.41 -7.91
CA THR A 387 -5.02 0.61 -8.90
C THR A 387 -4.28 0.49 -10.22
#